data_7b2b1d141992f97797ecdb42f07e3ab6
#
_entry.id   7b2b1d141992f97797ecdb42f07e3ab6
#
_cell.length_a   1.000
_cell.length_b   1.000
_cell.length_c   1.000
_cell.angle_alpha   90.00
_cell.angle_beta   90.00
_cell.angle_gamma   90.00
#
_symmetry.space_group_name_H-M   'P 1'
#
loop_
_entity.id
_entity.type
_entity.pdbx_description
1 polymer ?
#
loop_
_entity_poly.entity_id
_entity_poly.type
_entity_poly.pdbx_seq_one_letter_code
_entity_poly.pdbx_strand_id
1 'polypeptide(L)'
;DLCTAINYNEIYTQLQALNLAIYTPSDFILPSRIGRYIDLEKTGKESGLSMQGREKGIRQLMAINMLKRLESSVNSFRLTIQRIQELIQNTISRIENFAQGRYEYTSLETEDYYPSMVAEEEEFYGSSFIGGKKTKIDLADMDYASWRQYLIQDKETLNFLLTMLQDITPLHDSKLQQLIADLDYKFTHPINGENKKVLIFTAFSDTAEYLYSELADRIHNEYGLNVAMITGSVDGMSTI
;
A
#
# COMPACT_ATOMS: atom_id res chain seq x y z
N ASP A 1 -5.48 22.59 19.58
CA ASP A 1 -4.47 22.56 18.49
C ASP A 1 -3.74 21.23 18.47
N LEU A 2 -4.46 20.16 18.10
CA LEU A 2 -3.90 18.80 17.97
C LEU A 2 -3.17 18.59 16.64
N CYS A 3 -3.16 19.59 15.77
CA CYS A 3 -2.51 19.56 14.47
C CYS A 3 -0.98 19.74 14.53
N THR A 4 -0.39 19.91 15.70
CA THR A 4 1.05 20.07 15.92
C THR A 4 1.80 18.75 16.16
N ALA A 5 1.10 17.65 16.36
CA ALA A 5 1.75 16.35 16.66
C ALA A 5 2.32 15.64 15.44
N ILE A 6 1.84 15.94 14.21
CA ILE A 6 2.37 15.35 12.98
C ILE A 6 2.60 16.45 11.96
N ASN A 7 3.88 16.67 11.69
CA ASN A 7 4.29 17.54 10.61
C ASN A 7 4.15 16.78 9.28
N TYR A 8 3.10 17.09 8.50
CA TYR A 8 2.91 16.52 7.15
C TYR A 8 4.17 16.63 6.29
N ASN A 9 4.92 17.74 6.42
CA ASN A 9 6.19 17.92 5.73
C ASN A 9 7.24 16.90 6.16
N GLU A 10 7.24 16.48 7.39
CA GLU A 10 8.17 15.46 7.90
C GLU A 10 7.83 14.08 7.34
N ILE A 11 6.55 13.69 7.35
CA ILE A 11 6.09 12.47 6.69
C ILE A 11 6.47 12.48 5.21
N TYR A 12 6.20 13.58 4.51
CA TYR A 12 6.55 13.75 3.10
C TYR A 12 8.05 13.61 2.86
N THR A 13 8.88 14.22 3.72
CA THR A 13 10.34 14.11 3.64
C THR A 13 10.81 12.67 3.82
N GLN A 14 10.23 11.94 4.78
CA GLN A 14 10.55 10.53 4.99
C GLN A 14 10.11 9.65 3.81
N LEU A 15 8.94 9.91 3.24
CA LEU A 15 8.48 9.20 2.04
C LEU A 15 9.40 9.43 0.83
N GLN A 16 9.93 10.64 0.68
CA GLN A 16 10.91 10.94 -0.36
C GLN A 16 12.27 10.28 -0.13
N ALA A 17 12.63 9.97 1.11
CA ALA A 17 13.87 9.29 1.45
C ALA A 17 13.82 7.77 1.20
N LEU A 18 12.64 7.19 0.98
CA LEU A 18 12.48 5.78 0.66
C LEU A 18 13.05 5.45 -0.72
N ASN A 19 13.93 4.45 -0.76
CA ASN A 19 14.42 3.90 -2.02
C ASN A 19 13.36 3.02 -2.70
N LEU A 20 12.50 2.38 -1.91
CA LEU A 20 11.54 1.38 -2.36
C LEU A 20 12.22 0.27 -3.18
N ALA A 21 13.40 -0.15 -2.72
CA ALA A 21 14.26 -1.12 -3.39
C ALA A 21 13.59 -2.49 -3.55
N ILE A 22 12.54 -2.76 -2.78
CA ILE A 22 11.71 -3.96 -2.91
C ILE A 22 11.06 -4.05 -4.29
N TYR A 23 10.76 -2.92 -4.94
CA TYR A 23 10.10 -2.85 -6.24
C TYR A 23 11.06 -2.75 -7.42
N THR A 24 12.37 -2.72 -7.18
CA THR A 24 13.41 -2.63 -8.22
C THR A 24 14.51 -3.68 -8.06
N PRO A 25 14.19 -4.97 -7.86
CA PRO A 25 15.18 -6.02 -7.68
C PRO A 25 16.13 -6.14 -8.89
N SER A 26 15.69 -5.82 -10.11
CA SER A 26 16.53 -5.88 -11.30
C SER A 26 17.70 -4.88 -11.29
N ASP A 27 17.61 -3.78 -10.52
CA ASP A 27 18.70 -2.83 -10.38
C ASP A 27 19.93 -3.46 -9.67
N PHE A 28 19.72 -4.60 -9.00
CA PHE A 28 20.76 -5.33 -8.26
C PHE A 28 21.24 -6.60 -8.99
N ILE A 29 20.82 -6.85 -10.23
CA ILE A 29 21.37 -7.95 -11.03
C ILE A 29 22.81 -7.63 -11.40
N LEU A 30 23.72 -8.58 -11.17
CA LEU A 30 25.12 -8.44 -11.51
C LEU A 30 25.28 -8.16 -13.03
N PRO A 31 26.13 -7.18 -13.43
CA PRO A 31 26.29 -6.85 -14.85
C PRO A 31 26.64 -8.04 -15.74
N SER A 32 27.40 -9.00 -15.21
CA SER A 32 27.78 -10.23 -15.90
C SER A 32 26.60 -11.21 -16.11
N ARG A 33 25.48 -11.01 -15.42
CA ARG A 33 24.30 -11.89 -15.44
C ARG A 33 23.11 -11.28 -16.15
N ILE A 34 23.14 -9.98 -16.40
CA ILE A 34 22.00 -9.22 -16.97
C ILE A 34 21.53 -9.79 -18.32
N GLY A 35 22.47 -10.33 -19.14
CA GLY A 35 22.17 -10.94 -20.43
C GLY A 35 21.14 -12.08 -20.36
N ARG A 36 21.11 -12.85 -19.25
CA ARG A 36 20.15 -13.95 -19.05
C ARG A 36 18.70 -13.45 -19.01
N TYR A 37 18.49 -12.24 -18.53
CA TYR A 37 17.16 -11.65 -18.31
C TYR A 37 16.68 -10.82 -19.51
N ILE A 38 17.60 -10.21 -20.27
CA ILE A 38 17.26 -9.46 -21.50
C ILE A 38 16.70 -10.37 -22.59
N ASP A 39 17.21 -11.59 -22.74
CA ASP A 39 16.73 -12.53 -23.75
C ASP A 39 15.33 -13.08 -23.41
N LEU A 40 14.97 -13.14 -22.14
CA LEU A 40 13.61 -13.49 -21.70
C LEU A 40 12.60 -12.39 -22.07
N GLU A 41 13.01 -11.12 -22.08
CA GLU A 41 12.16 -10.01 -22.50
C GLU A 41 11.84 -10.02 -23.99
N LYS A 42 12.81 -10.41 -24.86
CA LYS A 42 12.63 -10.44 -26.32
C LYS A 42 11.63 -11.50 -26.80
N THR A 43 11.38 -12.53 -26.00
CA THR A 43 10.41 -13.59 -26.34
C THR A 43 8.96 -13.23 -26.04
N GLY A 44 8.70 -12.12 -25.31
CA GLY A 44 7.37 -11.61 -24.98
C GLY A 44 6.98 -10.46 -25.91
N LYS A 45 6.20 -10.74 -26.96
CA LYS A 45 5.84 -9.78 -28.04
C LYS A 45 4.89 -8.63 -27.66
N GLU A 46 4.53 -8.38 -26.38
CA GLU A 46 3.37 -7.53 -26.07
C GLU A 46 3.59 -6.31 -25.16
N SER A 47 4.72 -6.10 -24.53
CA SER A 47 4.95 -4.85 -23.80
C SER A 47 6.25 -4.17 -24.21
N GLY A 48 6.17 -2.98 -24.75
CA GLY A 48 7.34 -2.19 -25.19
C GLY A 48 8.19 -1.62 -24.04
N LEU A 49 8.00 -2.06 -22.80
CA LEU A 49 8.74 -1.62 -21.62
C LEU A 49 9.69 -2.72 -21.16
N SER A 50 10.96 -2.35 -20.90
CA SER A 50 11.94 -3.25 -20.28
C SER A 50 11.54 -3.57 -18.82
N MET A 51 12.05 -4.69 -18.27
CA MET A 51 11.87 -5.09 -16.87
C MET A 51 12.21 -3.94 -15.93
N GLN A 52 13.36 -3.31 -16.10
CA GLN A 52 13.77 -2.14 -15.30
C GLN A 52 12.82 -0.95 -15.47
N GLY A 53 12.32 -0.72 -16.68
CA GLY A 53 11.35 0.35 -16.93
C GLY A 53 10.03 0.13 -16.19
N ARG A 54 9.54 -1.11 -16.14
CA ARG A 54 8.35 -1.49 -15.38
C ARG A 54 8.56 -1.33 -13.87
N GLU A 55 9.64 -1.85 -13.33
CA GLU A 55 9.96 -1.75 -11.92
C GLU A 55 10.07 -0.29 -11.45
N LYS A 56 10.73 0.57 -12.24
CA LYS A 56 10.78 2.02 -11.97
C LYS A 56 9.39 2.67 -11.98
N GLY A 57 8.55 2.28 -12.94
CA GLY A 57 7.16 2.73 -13.00
C GLY A 57 6.38 2.32 -11.76
N ILE A 58 6.50 1.09 -11.32
CA ILE A 58 5.83 0.57 -10.12
C ILE A 58 6.35 1.27 -8.86
N ARG A 59 7.66 1.45 -8.71
CA ARG A 59 8.24 2.21 -7.59
C ARG A 59 7.64 3.62 -7.50
N GLN A 60 7.54 4.31 -8.64
CA GLN A 60 6.96 5.64 -8.70
C GLN A 60 5.46 5.62 -8.36
N LEU A 61 4.72 4.64 -8.89
CA LEU A 61 3.31 4.44 -8.58
C LEU A 61 3.09 4.19 -7.08
N MET A 62 3.92 3.36 -6.46
CA MET A 62 3.82 3.06 -5.03
C MET A 62 4.10 4.28 -4.16
N ALA A 63 5.05 5.14 -4.53
CA ALA A 63 5.29 6.39 -3.82
C ALA A 63 4.07 7.33 -3.89
N ILE A 64 3.46 7.46 -5.06
CA ILE A 64 2.23 8.26 -5.25
C ILE A 64 1.07 7.64 -4.47
N ASN A 65 0.94 6.31 -4.48
CA ASN A 65 -0.12 5.60 -3.80
C ASN A 65 -0.06 5.81 -2.27
N MET A 66 1.13 5.74 -1.68
CA MET A 66 1.29 6.04 -0.25
C MET A 66 0.79 7.44 0.12
N LEU A 67 1.06 8.46 -0.71
CA LEU A 67 0.55 9.82 -0.50
C LEU A 67 -0.97 9.88 -0.61
N LYS A 68 -1.57 9.26 -1.63
CA LYS A 68 -3.03 9.21 -1.79
C LYS A 68 -3.72 8.50 -0.62
N ARG A 69 -3.10 7.43 -0.10
CA ARG A 69 -3.62 6.73 1.07
C ARG A 69 -3.55 7.57 2.33
N LEU A 70 -2.46 8.33 2.52
CA LEU A 70 -2.35 9.31 3.61
C LEU A 70 -3.43 10.39 3.50
N GLU A 71 -3.71 10.86 2.29
CA GLU A 71 -4.79 11.83 2.02
C GLU A 71 -6.17 11.21 2.25
N SER A 72 -6.35 9.92 2.02
CA SER A 72 -7.63 9.23 2.25
C SER A 72 -7.89 9.04 3.75
N SER A 73 -7.03 8.29 4.43
CA SER A 73 -7.08 8.13 5.88
C SER A 73 -5.71 7.74 6.44
N VAL A 74 -5.41 8.17 7.66
CA VAL A 74 -4.18 7.75 8.38
C VAL A 74 -4.15 6.24 8.59
N ASN A 75 -5.31 5.62 8.80
CA ASN A 75 -5.40 4.17 8.95
C ASN A 75 -5.02 3.43 7.66
N SER A 76 -5.54 3.84 6.51
CA SER A 76 -5.18 3.25 5.21
C SER A 76 -3.68 3.40 4.91
N PHE A 77 -3.11 4.55 5.24
CA PHE A 77 -1.67 4.77 5.10
C PHE A 77 -0.84 3.87 6.03
N ARG A 78 -1.24 3.74 7.30
CA ARG A 78 -0.59 2.85 8.28
C ARG A 78 -0.57 1.40 7.81
N LEU A 79 -1.71 0.88 7.37
CA LEU A 79 -1.83 -0.48 6.84
C LEU A 79 -0.92 -0.71 5.62
N THR A 80 -0.83 0.29 4.74
CA THR A 80 0.07 0.24 3.58
C THR A 80 1.53 0.13 3.99
N ILE A 81 1.98 0.96 4.93
CA ILE A 81 3.36 0.91 5.42
C ILE A 81 3.65 -0.45 6.07
N GLN A 82 2.72 -0.98 6.87
CA GLN A 82 2.87 -2.30 7.50
C GLN A 82 3.02 -3.42 6.46
N ARG A 83 2.19 -3.43 5.42
CA ARG A 83 2.26 -4.43 4.33
C ARG A 83 3.60 -4.37 3.59
N ILE A 84 4.09 -3.16 3.27
CA ILE A 84 5.40 -2.99 2.63
C ILE A 84 6.52 -3.46 3.56
N GLN A 85 6.44 -3.14 4.84
CA GLN A 85 7.41 -3.54 5.84
C GLN A 85 7.49 -5.07 5.99
N GLU A 86 6.34 -5.76 6.04
CA GLU A 86 6.28 -7.22 6.08
C GLU A 86 6.91 -7.85 4.85
N LEU A 87 6.63 -7.29 3.66
CA LEU A 87 7.22 -7.74 2.41
C LEU A 87 8.75 -7.58 2.42
N ILE A 88 9.25 -6.45 2.86
CA ILE A 88 10.69 -6.19 3.02
C ILE A 88 11.31 -7.16 4.03
N GLN A 89 10.68 -7.37 5.18
CA GLN A 89 11.17 -8.29 6.20
C GLN A 89 11.28 -9.73 5.69
N ASN A 90 10.25 -10.21 5.00
CA ASN A 90 10.22 -11.54 4.40
C ASN A 90 11.34 -11.69 3.36
N THR A 91 11.58 -10.65 2.55
CA THR A 91 12.65 -10.64 1.56
C THR A 91 14.03 -10.65 2.20
N ILE A 92 14.26 -9.85 3.23
CA ILE A 92 15.52 -9.87 4.00
C ILE A 92 15.78 -11.27 4.56
N SER A 93 14.77 -11.91 5.15
CA SER A 93 14.89 -13.27 5.69
C SER A 93 15.22 -14.29 4.61
N ARG A 94 14.66 -14.17 3.40
CA ARG A 94 14.99 -15.02 2.25
C ARG A 94 16.45 -14.83 1.83
N ILE A 95 16.94 -13.59 1.73
CA ILE A 95 18.33 -13.28 1.40
C ILE A 95 19.29 -13.87 2.45
N GLU A 96 18.98 -13.72 3.73
CA GLU A 96 19.80 -14.25 4.83
C GLU A 96 19.88 -15.78 4.83
N ASN A 97 18.77 -16.46 4.57
CA ASN A 97 18.74 -17.91 4.43
C ASN A 97 19.55 -18.38 3.21
N PHE A 98 19.45 -17.68 2.10
CA PHE A 98 20.26 -17.94 0.91
C PHE A 98 21.76 -17.78 1.20
N ALA A 99 22.15 -16.67 1.83
CA ALA A 99 23.56 -16.41 2.19
C ALA A 99 24.14 -17.46 3.15
N GLN A 100 23.30 -18.13 3.95
CA GLN A 100 23.68 -19.20 4.89
C GLN A 100 23.62 -20.60 4.25
N GLY A 101 23.32 -20.69 2.95
CA GLY A 101 23.21 -21.99 2.25
C GLY A 101 22.03 -22.87 2.71
N ARG A 102 21.01 -22.27 3.30
CA ARG A 102 19.87 -22.99 3.88
C ARG A 102 18.67 -23.16 2.92
N TYR A 103 18.78 -22.71 1.66
CA TYR A 103 17.67 -22.71 0.71
C TYR A 103 17.97 -23.51 -0.54
N GLU A 104 17.03 -24.41 -0.91
CA GLU A 104 17.03 -25.12 -2.19
C GLU A 104 16.45 -24.28 -3.35
N TYR A 105 15.64 -23.25 -3.06
CA TYR A 105 15.00 -22.38 -4.06
C TYR A 105 15.54 -20.97 -3.97
N THR A 106 16.32 -20.59 -4.98
CA THR A 106 17.01 -19.29 -5.05
C THR A 106 16.22 -18.25 -5.85
N SER A 107 15.14 -18.65 -6.56
CA SER A 107 14.40 -17.74 -7.43
C SER A 107 13.37 -16.91 -6.67
N LEU A 108 13.35 -15.63 -7.00
CA LEU A 108 12.37 -14.66 -6.56
C LEU A 108 11.33 -14.50 -7.67
N GLU A 109 10.06 -14.75 -7.37
CA GLU A 109 8.97 -14.47 -8.32
C GLU A 109 8.56 -13.00 -8.15
N THR A 110 8.41 -12.28 -9.25
CA THR A 110 8.02 -10.86 -9.19
C THR A 110 6.65 -10.67 -8.52
N GLU A 111 5.75 -11.66 -8.55
CA GLU A 111 4.46 -11.61 -7.84
C GLU A 111 4.60 -11.54 -6.32
N ASP A 112 5.67 -12.10 -5.75
CA ASP A 112 5.94 -12.00 -4.30
C ASP A 112 6.16 -10.55 -3.86
N TYR A 113 6.43 -9.63 -4.81
CA TYR A 113 6.74 -8.23 -4.58
C TYR A 113 5.61 -7.26 -4.96
N TYR A 114 4.56 -7.76 -5.64
CA TYR A 114 3.39 -6.96 -5.98
C TYR A 114 2.26 -7.26 -5.00
N PRO A 115 2.10 -6.47 -3.93
CA PRO A 115 0.98 -6.66 -3.02
C PRO A 115 -0.35 -6.44 -3.76
N SER A 116 -1.42 -7.04 -3.22
CA SER A 116 -2.80 -6.82 -3.64
C SER A 116 -3.19 -5.35 -3.85
N MET A 117 -2.46 -4.45 -3.20
CA MET A 117 -2.56 -3.00 -3.35
C MET A 117 -2.27 -2.50 -4.78
N VAL A 118 -1.39 -3.19 -5.52
CA VAL A 118 -1.12 -2.86 -6.91
C VAL A 118 -2.26 -3.37 -7.79
N ALA A 119 -2.90 -4.47 -7.43
CA ALA A 119 -4.06 -5.01 -8.14
C ALA A 119 -5.29 -4.07 -8.04
N GLU A 120 -5.52 -3.42 -6.90
CA GLU A 120 -6.55 -2.36 -6.77
C GLU A 120 -6.27 -1.17 -7.69
N GLU A 121 -5.00 -0.87 -7.94
CA GLU A 121 -4.58 0.21 -8.84
C GLU A 121 -4.54 -0.23 -10.32
N GLU A 122 -4.36 -1.52 -10.63
CA GLU A 122 -4.48 -2.04 -12.00
C GLU A 122 -5.87 -1.75 -12.59
N GLU A 123 -6.91 -1.86 -11.79
CA GLU A 123 -8.27 -1.56 -12.18
C GLU A 123 -8.44 -0.06 -12.51
N PHE A 124 -7.67 0.82 -11.85
CA PHE A 124 -7.75 2.27 -12.04
C PHE A 124 -6.84 2.79 -13.18
N TYR A 125 -5.61 2.26 -13.33
CA TYR A 125 -4.62 2.75 -14.32
C TYR A 125 -4.50 1.89 -15.58
N GLY A 126 -5.20 0.74 -15.63
CA GLY A 126 -5.20 -0.19 -16.77
C GLY A 126 -4.05 -1.21 -16.72
N SER A 127 -4.38 -2.45 -17.06
CA SER A 127 -3.51 -3.64 -16.99
C SER A 127 -2.23 -3.56 -17.84
N SER A 128 -2.07 -2.55 -18.69
CA SER A 128 -0.91 -2.39 -19.58
C SER A 128 0.40 -2.03 -18.87
N PHE A 129 0.35 -1.53 -17.64
CA PHE A 129 1.55 -1.17 -16.87
C PHE A 129 2.16 -2.35 -16.12
N ILE A 130 1.35 -3.33 -15.73
CA ILE A 130 1.72 -4.44 -14.84
C ILE A 130 1.65 -5.80 -15.55
N GLY A 131 0.90 -5.90 -16.65
CA GLY A 131 0.75 -7.10 -17.47
C GLY A 131 2.01 -7.43 -18.27
N GLY A 132 2.98 -8.08 -17.63
CA GLY A 132 4.17 -8.62 -18.27
C GLY A 132 4.46 -10.04 -17.79
N LYS A 133 5.20 -10.82 -18.63
CA LYS A 133 5.66 -12.15 -18.23
C LYS A 133 6.38 -12.10 -16.89
N LYS A 134 6.00 -12.98 -15.96
CA LYS A 134 6.67 -13.20 -14.67
C LYS A 134 8.15 -13.48 -14.91
N THR A 135 9.01 -12.58 -14.50
CA THR A 135 10.45 -12.78 -14.57
C THR A 135 10.92 -13.30 -13.22
N LYS A 136 11.49 -14.50 -13.21
CA LYS A 136 12.14 -15.05 -12.02
C LYS A 136 13.58 -14.57 -11.99
N ILE A 137 13.97 -13.88 -10.92
CA ILE A 137 15.34 -13.46 -10.70
C ILE A 137 15.96 -14.41 -9.67
N ASP A 138 17.13 -14.96 -10.00
CA ASP A 138 17.89 -15.81 -9.07
C ASP A 138 18.78 -14.95 -8.17
N LEU A 139 18.71 -15.14 -6.86
CA LEU A 139 19.58 -14.46 -5.89
C LEU A 139 21.07 -14.69 -6.18
N ALA A 140 21.44 -15.83 -6.77
CA ALA A 140 22.82 -16.11 -7.19
C ALA A 140 23.31 -15.19 -8.33
N ASP A 141 22.40 -14.56 -9.06
CA ASP A 141 22.69 -13.61 -10.13
C ASP A 141 22.65 -12.15 -9.67
N MET A 142 22.43 -11.91 -8.37
CA MET A 142 22.26 -10.57 -7.80
C MET A 142 23.41 -10.16 -6.86
N ASP A 143 23.65 -8.86 -6.76
CA ASP A 143 24.31 -8.26 -5.61
C ASP A 143 23.29 -8.15 -4.46
N TYR A 144 22.94 -9.31 -3.92
CA TYR A 144 21.96 -9.42 -2.85
C TYR A 144 22.42 -8.75 -1.54
N ALA A 145 23.72 -8.57 -1.34
CA ALA A 145 24.26 -7.89 -0.17
C ALA A 145 23.92 -6.40 -0.20
N SER A 146 24.18 -5.72 -1.33
CA SER A 146 23.76 -4.33 -1.52
C SER A 146 22.25 -4.19 -1.48
N TRP A 147 21.51 -5.08 -2.15
CA TRP A 147 20.03 -5.04 -2.12
C TRP A 147 19.49 -5.14 -0.69
N ARG A 148 20.01 -6.09 0.10
CA ARG A 148 19.65 -6.23 1.52
C ARG A 148 19.90 -4.95 2.31
N GLN A 149 20.99 -4.25 2.04
CA GLN A 149 21.30 -2.99 2.72
C GLN A 149 20.27 -1.91 2.43
N TYR A 150 19.86 -1.73 1.17
CA TYR A 150 18.79 -0.82 0.78
C TYR A 150 17.44 -1.19 1.40
N LEU A 151 17.11 -2.49 1.44
CA LEU A 151 15.90 -2.99 2.10
C LEU A 151 15.89 -2.68 3.61
N ILE A 152 17.03 -2.79 4.28
CA ILE A 152 17.15 -2.43 5.71
C ILE A 152 16.92 -0.93 5.90
N GLN A 153 17.52 -0.08 5.07
CA GLN A 153 17.31 1.38 5.13
C GLN A 153 15.83 1.75 4.92
N ASP A 154 15.19 1.17 3.91
CA ASP A 154 13.75 1.36 3.67
C ASP A 154 12.93 0.92 4.88
N LYS A 155 13.24 -0.25 5.48
CA LYS A 155 12.55 -0.76 6.67
C LYS A 155 12.69 0.18 7.87
N GLU A 156 13.87 0.74 8.09
CA GLU A 156 14.13 1.70 9.18
C GLU A 156 13.29 2.98 8.99
N THR A 157 13.23 3.49 7.76
CA THR A 157 12.40 4.66 7.42
C THR A 157 10.91 4.37 7.61
N LEU A 158 10.44 3.18 7.20
CA LEU A 158 9.05 2.76 7.42
C LEU A 158 8.72 2.58 8.91
N ASN A 159 9.65 2.04 9.70
CA ASN A 159 9.52 1.96 11.17
C ASN A 159 9.37 3.34 11.80
N PHE A 160 10.19 4.29 11.36
CA PHE A 160 10.10 5.67 11.84
C PHE A 160 8.74 6.29 11.52
N LEU A 161 8.26 6.12 10.29
CA LEU A 161 6.92 6.57 9.89
C LEU A 161 5.82 5.93 10.75
N LEU A 162 5.88 4.63 11.01
CA LEU A 162 4.91 3.95 11.86
C LEU A 162 4.93 4.50 13.29
N THR A 163 6.12 4.79 13.82
CA THR A 163 6.26 5.40 15.15
C THR A 163 5.62 6.78 15.20
N MET A 164 5.82 7.61 14.17
CA MET A 164 5.16 8.93 14.08
C MET A 164 3.63 8.82 14.05
N LEU A 165 3.09 7.75 13.48
CA LEU A 165 1.65 7.53 13.35
C LEU A 165 1.04 6.84 14.57
N GLN A 166 1.84 6.34 15.51
CA GLN A 166 1.40 5.48 16.60
C GLN A 166 0.35 6.17 17.49
N ASP A 167 0.52 7.46 17.75
CA ASP A 167 -0.34 8.22 18.65
C ASP A 167 -1.61 8.76 17.97
N ILE A 168 -1.76 8.53 16.65
CA ILE A 168 -2.97 8.95 15.95
C ILE A 168 -4.03 7.87 16.13
N THR A 169 -4.96 8.15 17.01
CA THR A 169 -6.19 7.36 17.22
C THR A 169 -7.34 7.96 16.39
N PRO A 170 -8.49 7.26 16.25
CA PRO A 170 -9.69 7.83 15.60
C PRO A 170 -10.12 9.19 16.18
N LEU A 171 -9.89 9.44 17.47
CA LEU A 171 -10.19 10.73 18.10
C LEU A 171 -9.31 11.87 17.58
N HIS A 172 -8.12 11.55 17.08
CA HIS A 172 -7.18 12.53 16.51
C HIS A 172 -7.33 12.66 14.99
N ASP A 173 -8.13 11.78 14.34
CA ASP A 173 -8.41 11.85 12.92
C ASP A 173 -9.41 12.96 12.62
N SER A 174 -8.92 14.12 12.26
CA SER A 174 -9.75 15.32 12.01
C SER A 174 -10.75 15.11 10.87
N LYS A 175 -10.43 14.28 9.87
CA LYS A 175 -11.36 13.94 8.79
C LYS A 175 -12.52 13.09 9.29
N LEU A 176 -12.20 12.07 10.09
CA LEU A 176 -13.23 11.23 10.70
C LEU A 176 -14.11 12.08 11.63
N GLN A 177 -13.51 12.93 12.48
CA GLN A 177 -14.25 13.80 13.40
C GLN A 177 -15.15 14.77 12.65
N GLN A 178 -14.68 15.35 11.55
CA GLN A 178 -15.52 16.21 10.70
C GLN A 178 -16.66 15.42 10.06
N LEU A 179 -16.39 14.23 9.53
CA LEU A 179 -17.42 13.35 8.95
C LEU A 179 -18.49 13.00 10.00
N ILE A 180 -18.08 12.67 11.23
CA ILE A 180 -19.00 12.41 12.33
C ILE A 180 -19.92 13.62 12.58
N ALA A 181 -19.36 14.82 12.67
CA ALA A 181 -20.13 16.04 12.87
C ALA A 181 -21.12 16.31 11.73
N ASP A 182 -20.70 16.08 10.48
CA ASP A 182 -21.55 16.24 9.31
C ASP A 182 -22.70 15.22 9.27
N LEU A 183 -22.43 13.97 9.68
CA LEU A 183 -23.46 12.92 9.79
C LEU A 183 -24.46 13.24 10.90
N ASP A 184 -23.98 13.66 12.09
CA ASP A 184 -24.84 14.06 13.22
C ASP A 184 -25.75 15.22 12.80
N TYR A 185 -25.21 16.21 12.12
CA TYR A 185 -25.99 17.33 11.59
C TYR A 185 -27.03 16.83 10.57
N LYS A 186 -26.66 15.97 9.63
CA LYS A 186 -27.56 15.42 8.62
C LYS A 186 -28.69 14.59 9.22
N PHE A 187 -28.40 13.81 10.26
CA PHE A 187 -29.42 12.94 10.90
C PHE A 187 -30.39 13.73 11.78
N THR A 188 -29.95 14.84 12.35
CA THR A 188 -30.78 15.73 13.16
C THR A 188 -31.50 16.79 12.32
N HIS A 189 -30.94 17.17 11.18
CA HIS A 189 -31.50 18.17 10.22
C HIS A 189 -31.59 17.60 8.80
N PRO A 190 -32.49 16.64 8.55
CA PRO A 190 -32.58 16.02 7.23
C PRO A 190 -33.02 17.04 6.16
N ILE A 191 -32.34 17.05 4.99
CA ILE A 191 -32.52 18.05 3.95
C ILE A 191 -33.84 17.89 3.21
N ASN A 192 -34.27 16.63 2.94
CA ASN A 192 -35.43 16.31 2.14
C ASN A 192 -36.52 15.64 3.02
N GLY A 193 -37.26 16.42 3.80
CA GLY A 193 -38.22 15.91 4.75
C GLY A 193 -37.51 15.07 5.83
N GLU A 194 -37.86 13.80 5.96
CA GLU A 194 -37.25 12.89 6.94
C GLU A 194 -36.13 12.01 6.37
N ASN A 195 -35.61 12.33 5.19
CA ASN A 195 -34.62 11.50 4.53
C ASN A 195 -33.24 11.63 5.21
N LYS A 196 -32.86 10.58 5.96
CA LYS A 196 -31.58 10.46 6.65
C LYS A 196 -30.55 9.61 5.87
N LYS A 197 -30.83 9.20 4.63
CA LYS A 197 -29.91 8.39 3.83
C LYS A 197 -28.67 9.19 3.44
N VAL A 198 -27.51 8.54 3.58
CA VAL A 198 -26.20 9.05 3.18
C VAL A 198 -25.45 7.98 2.41
N LEU A 199 -24.75 8.38 1.36
CA LEU A 199 -23.79 7.55 0.64
C LEU A 199 -22.43 8.18 0.77
N ILE A 200 -21.44 7.39 1.21
CA ILE A 200 -20.05 7.81 1.35
C ILE A 200 -19.24 6.98 0.35
N PHE A 201 -18.47 7.64 -0.48
CA PHE A 201 -17.58 7.02 -1.45
C PHE A 201 -16.13 7.25 -1.03
N THR A 202 -15.33 6.22 -1.14
CA THR A 202 -13.88 6.27 -0.92
C THR A 202 -13.15 5.52 -2.02
N ALA A 203 -11.92 5.94 -2.33
CA ALA A 203 -11.09 5.30 -3.35
C ALA A 203 -10.46 3.98 -2.87
N PHE A 204 -10.38 3.75 -1.54
CA PHE A 204 -9.66 2.61 -0.97
C PHE A 204 -10.58 1.78 -0.07
N SER A 205 -10.53 0.45 -0.23
CA SER A 205 -11.24 -0.51 0.61
C SER A 205 -10.85 -0.38 2.09
N ASP A 206 -9.56 -0.24 2.39
CA ASP A 206 -9.08 -0.02 3.77
C ASP A 206 -9.74 1.20 4.44
N THR A 207 -10.03 2.27 3.68
CA THR A 207 -10.74 3.44 4.21
C THR A 207 -12.22 3.15 4.42
N ALA A 208 -12.86 2.40 3.54
CA ALA A 208 -14.26 1.98 3.72
C ALA A 208 -14.41 1.11 4.98
N GLU A 209 -13.52 0.13 5.17
CA GLU A 209 -13.50 -0.74 6.34
C GLU A 209 -13.29 0.05 7.63
N TYR A 210 -12.33 0.99 7.62
CA TYR A 210 -12.09 1.89 8.74
C TYR A 210 -13.33 2.71 9.09
N LEU A 211 -13.95 3.35 8.11
CA LEU A 211 -15.16 4.14 8.34
C LEU A 211 -16.31 3.27 8.85
N TYR A 212 -16.47 2.06 8.32
CA TYR A 212 -17.48 1.14 8.80
C TYR A 212 -17.25 0.74 10.26
N SER A 213 -16.00 0.38 10.63
CA SER A 213 -15.65 0.01 12.01
C SER A 213 -15.88 1.12 13.03
N GLU A 214 -15.64 2.38 12.64
CA GLU A 214 -15.78 3.52 13.55
C GLU A 214 -17.20 4.07 13.62
N LEU A 215 -18.02 3.89 12.57
CA LEU A 215 -19.30 4.57 12.45
C LEU A 215 -20.51 3.63 12.62
N ALA A 216 -20.39 2.34 12.27
CA ALA A 216 -21.55 1.47 12.15
C ALA A 216 -22.31 1.31 13.48
N ASP A 217 -21.63 0.90 14.55
CA ASP A 217 -22.22 0.70 15.85
C ASP A 217 -22.72 2.03 16.46
N ARG A 218 -21.96 3.12 16.29
CA ARG A 218 -22.35 4.43 16.76
C ARG A 218 -23.64 4.89 16.12
N ILE A 219 -23.74 4.84 14.78
CA ILE A 219 -24.92 5.29 14.04
C ILE A 219 -26.14 4.42 14.38
N HIS A 220 -25.93 3.11 14.51
CA HIS A 220 -27.02 2.19 14.89
C HIS A 220 -27.54 2.49 16.29
N ASN A 221 -26.67 2.66 17.28
CA ASN A 221 -27.03 2.87 18.68
C ASN A 221 -27.62 4.26 18.94
N GLU A 222 -27.07 5.31 18.32
CA GLU A 222 -27.49 6.70 18.60
C GLU A 222 -28.71 7.11 17.77
N TYR A 223 -28.84 6.62 16.52
CA TYR A 223 -29.87 7.08 15.58
C TYR A 223 -30.86 5.99 15.14
N GLY A 224 -30.63 4.72 15.52
CA GLY A 224 -31.45 3.59 15.06
C GLY A 224 -31.37 3.36 13.56
N LEU A 225 -30.30 3.82 12.90
CA LEU A 225 -30.09 3.68 11.46
C LEU A 225 -29.18 2.48 11.17
N ASN A 226 -29.44 1.79 10.06
CA ASN A 226 -28.58 0.71 9.62
C ASN A 226 -27.48 1.24 8.69
N VAL A 227 -26.29 0.66 8.83
CA VAL A 227 -25.11 0.97 8.03
C VAL A 227 -24.71 -0.26 7.22
N ALA A 228 -24.34 -0.07 5.97
CA ALA A 228 -23.82 -1.13 5.12
C ALA A 228 -22.54 -0.64 4.42
N MET A 229 -21.60 -1.55 4.20
CA MET A 229 -20.38 -1.34 3.47
C MET A 229 -20.31 -2.33 2.30
N ILE A 230 -19.86 -1.84 1.14
CA ILE A 230 -19.59 -2.64 -0.06
C ILE A 230 -18.22 -2.23 -0.58
N THR A 231 -17.36 -3.22 -0.80
CA THR A 231 -16.05 -3.04 -1.44
C THR A 231 -15.86 -4.07 -2.55
N GLY A 232 -14.88 -3.88 -3.42
CA GLY A 232 -14.56 -4.87 -4.46
C GLY A 232 -13.84 -6.12 -3.93
N SER A 233 -13.26 -6.05 -2.73
CA SER A 233 -12.37 -7.08 -2.17
C SER A 233 -12.96 -7.85 -0.98
N VAL A 234 -14.02 -7.35 -0.36
CA VAL A 234 -14.66 -7.95 0.83
C VAL A 234 -16.14 -8.11 0.61
N ASP A 235 -16.70 -9.22 1.10
CA ASP A 235 -18.14 -9.43 1.12
C ASP A 235 -18.85 -8.26 1.83
N GLY A 236 -20.01 -7.87 1.30
CA GLY A 236 -20.77 -6.75 1.86
C GLY A 236 -21.08 -6.98 3.34
N MET A 237 -20.86 -5.97 4.17
CA MET A 237 -21.15 -5.96 5.61
C MET A 237 -22.35 -5.06 5.89
N SER A 238 -23.16 -5.41 6.90
CA SER A 238 -24.33 -4.63 7.31
C SER A 238 -24.60 -4.80 8.80
N THR A 239 -25.20 -3.78 9.41
CA THR A 239 -25.76 -3.84 10.78
C THR A 239 -27.19 -4.42 10.83
N ILE A 240 -27.74 -4.88 9.70
CA ILE A 240 -29.03 -5.54 9.61
C ILE A 240 -28.88 -7.00 10.00
#